data_9a3d8c1822a079732ae55ca98ee1a11d
#
_entry.id   9a3d8c1822a079732ae55ca98ee1a11d
#
_cell.length_a   1.000
_cell.length_b   1.000
_cell.length_c   1.000
_cell.angle_alpha   90.00
_cell.angle_beta   90.00
_cell.angle_gamma   90.00
#
_symmetry.space_group_name_H-M   'P 1'
#
loop_
_entity.id
_entity.type
_entity.pdbx_description
1 polymer ?
#
loop_
_entity_poly.entity_id
_entity_poly.type
_entity_poly.pdbx_seq_one_letter_code
_entity_poly.pdbx_strand_id
1 'polypeptide(L)'
;MEKNYIVTKSNNLITSNYNLSVQEQKIILTLASMVQPQDENFKPYVFKIHDFMDLLGIESKTKYTEIPKITKELMQKVFEIKQGNKITQLAWLSSVEYEKGTGLVELEFSPKLKPYLLELKGLHTSYKLENILSLKSKYSIRLYEILKSNSFKNNIEIELEDLKRMVGANEKAYNTYTNFKSKVIFQAQNELPLKTDISFEFEEIKKIGRASCRERVFAG
;
A
#
# COMPACT_ATOMS: atom_id res chain seq x y z
N MET A 1 -1.59 20.03 -3.86
CA MET A 1 -1.49 18.82 -4.72
C MET A 1 -2.83 18.59 -5.39
N GLU A 2 -2.85 18.38 -6.70
CA GLU A 2 -4.10 18.11 -7.41
C GLU A 2 -4.61 16.70 -7.06
N LYS A 3 -5.94 16.59 -6.86
CA LYS A 3 -6.59 15.33 -6.47
C LYS A 3 -6.60 14.25 -7.58
N ASN A 4 -6.14 14.58 -8.78
CA ASN A 4 -6.20 13.71 -9.96
C ASN A 4 -4.97 12.84 -10.20
N TYR A 5 -4.05 12.77 -9.24
CA TYR A 5 -2.87 11.90 -9.37
C TYR A 5 -3.25 10.42 -9.45
N ILE A 6 -2.64 9.73 -10.40
CA ILE A 6 -2.85 8.29 -10.61
C ILE A 6 -1.66 7.52 -10.06
N VAL A 7 -1.92 6.56 -9.20
CA VAL A 7 -0.93 5.58 -8.75
C VAL A 7 -0.97 4.40 -9.71
N THR A 8 0.18 4.00 -10.24
CA THR A 8 0.30 2.78 -11.06
C THR A 8 1.38 1.87 -10.47
N LYS A 9 1.02 0.61 -10.21
CA LYS A 9 1.90 -0.39 -9.60
C LYS A 9 1.78 -1.73 -10.29
N SER A 10 2.88 -2.49 -10.35
CA SER A 10 2.80 -3.90 -10.77
C SER A 10 1.98 -4.73 -9.79
N ASN A 11 1.23 -5.71 -10.30
CA ASN A 11 0.44 -6.60 -9.45
C ASN A 11 1.34 -7.46 -8.54
N ASN A 12 2.57 -7.74 -8.95
CA ASN A 12 3.56 -8.41 -8.10
C ASN A 12 3.91 -7.60 -6.84
N LEU A 13 3.99 -6.27 -6.96
CA LEU A 13 4.20 -5.40 -5.80
C LEU A 13 2.93 -5.31 -4.94
N ILE A 14 1.75 -5.23 -5.55
CA ILE A 14 0.46 -5.22 -4.83
C ILE A 14 0.29 -6.47 -3.97
N THR A 15 0.62 -7.65 -4.49
CA THR A 15 0.45 -8.92 -3.77
C THR A 15 1.65 -9.32 -2.90
N SER A 16 2.72 -8.51 -2.87
CA SER A 16 3.88 -8.77 -2.02
C SER A 16 3.57 -8.54 -0.54
N ASN A 17 4.38 -9.20 0.31
CA ASN A 17 4.25 -9.08 1.77
C ASN A 17 5.05 -7.89 2.28
N TYR A 18 4.37 -6.86 2.77
CA TYR A 18 4.98 -5.76 3.51
C TYR A 18 4.02 -5.18 4.55
N ASN A 19 4.61 -4.65 5.62
CA ASN A 19 3.85 -4.05 6.72
C ASN A 19 4.28 -2.59 6.91
N LEU A 20 3.50 -1.70 6.30
CA LEU A 20 3.65 -0.25 6.41
C LEU A 20 2.49 0.33 7.24
N SER A 21 2.77 1.35 8.04
CA SER A 21 1.73 2.17 8.67
C SER A 21 0.90 2.91 7.61
N VAL A 22 -0.21 3.51 8.03
CA VAL A 22 -1.06 4.32 7.13
C VAL A 22 -0.25 5.47 6.51
N GLN A 23 0.53 6.17 7.32
CA GLN A 23 1.34 7.30 6.87
C GLN A 23 2.42 6.86 5.87
N GLU A 24 3.13 5.77 6.18
CA GLU A 24 4.16 5.22 5.28
C GLU A 24 3.57 4.78 3.94
N GLN A 25 2.39 4.12 3.95
CA GLN A 25 1.70 3.76 2.71
C GLN A 25 1.31 5.00 1.90
N LYS A 26 0.75 6.02 2.55
CA LYS A 26 0.41 7.28 1.89
C LYS A 26 1.64 7.97 1.30
N ILE A 27 2.78 7.99 2.00
CA ILE A 27 4.06 8.50 1.47
C ILE A 27 4.42 7.77 0.18
N ILE A 28 4.54 6.45 0.24
CA ILE A 28 4.97 5.63 -0.90
C ILE A 28 4.00 5.78 -2.09
N LEU A 29 2.70 5.79 -1.85
CA LEU A 29 1.70 5.89 -2.90
C LEU A 29 1.61 7.31 -3.50
N THR A 30 1.89 8.33 -2.70
CA THR A 30 2.05 9.69 -3.21
C THR A 30 3.26 9.80 -4.12
N LEU A 31 4.43 9.28 -3.71
CA LEU A 31 5.61 9.25 -4.58
C LEU A 31 5.35 8.44 -5.85
N ALA A 32 4.70 7.28 -5.74
CA ALA A 32 4.37 6.45 -6.90
C ALA A 32 3.43 7.16 -7.89
N SER A 33 2.55 8.04 -7.42
CA SER A 33 1.66 8.83 -8.29
C SER A 33 2.39 9.93 -9.07
N MET A 34 3.62 10.25 -8.70
CA MET A 34 4.46 11.25 -9.37
C MET A 34 5.41 10.63 -10.40
N VAL A 35 5.55 9.31 -10.41
CA VAL A 35 6.33 8.59 -11.43
C VAL A 35 5.64 8.72 -12.79
N GLN A 36 6.38 9.22 -13.78
CA GLN A 36 5.86 9.38 -15.12
C GLN A 36 6.29 8.19 -16.01
N PRO A 37 5.40 7.68 -16.89
CA PRO A 37 5.74 6.54 -17.76
C PRO A 37 6.96 6.77 -18.68
N GLN A 38 7.25 8.04 -19.00
CA GLN A 38 8.38 8.45 -19.84
C GLN A 38 9.69 8.66 -19.06
N ASP A 39 9.67 8.57 -17.74
CA ASP A 39 10.90 8.70 -16.93
C ASP A 39 11.82 7.50 -17.20
N GLU A 40 13.10 7.71 -17.46
CA GLU A 40 14.09 6.63 -17.59
C GLU A 40 14.53 6.08 -16.24
N ASN A 41 14.55 6.93 -15.22
CA ASN A 41 14.94 6.61 -13.86
C ASN A 41 14.01 7.31 -12.85
N PHE A 42 14.00 6.83 -11.63
CA PHE A 42 13.42 7.63 -10.55
C PHE A 42 14.24 8.91 -10.38
N LYS A 43 13.55 9.98 -10.09
CA LYS A 43 14.12 11.27 -9.73
C LYS A 43 13.76 11.59 -8.28
N PRO A 44 14.52 12.45 -7.61
CA PRO A 44 14.15 12.97 -6.31
C PRO A 44 12.80 13.69 -6.36
N TYR A 45 11.96 13.47 -5.36
CA TYR A 45 10.67 14.14 -5.19
C TYR A 45 10.74 15.10 -4.01
N VAL A 46 10.57 16.39 -4.28
CA VAL A 46 10.69 17.46 -3.28
C VAL A 46 9.30 17.91 -2.83
N PHE A 47 9.11 18.01 -1.51
CA PHE A 47 7.88 18.48 -0.90
C PHE A 47 8.16 19.56 0.15
N LYS A 48 7.23 20.51 0.28
CA LYS A 48 7.17 21.28 1.52
C LYS A 48 6.66 20.38 2.64
N ILE A 49 7.32 20.33 3.77
CA ILE A 49 6.94 19.48 4.91
C ILE A 49 5.50 19.76 5.33
N HIS A 50 5.07 21.02 5.32
CA HIS A 50 3.69 21.39 5.63
C HIS A 50 2.67 20.71 4.70
N ASP A 51 2.85 20.83 3.37
CA ASP A 51 1.92 20.27 2.38
C ASP A 51 1.92 18.73 2.44
N PHE A 52 3.09 18.14 2.73
CA PHE A 52 3.25 16.72 2.87
C PHE A 52 2.51 16.16 4.10
N MET A 53 2.50 16.91 5.19
CA MET A 53 1.77 16.55 6.40
C MET A 53 0.27 16.65 6.26
N ASP A 54 -0.22 17.69 5.61
CA ASP A 54 -1.64 17.86 5.31
C ASP A 54 -2.13 16.68 4.45
N LEU A 55 -1.33 16.24 3.48
CA LEU A 55 -1.59 15.07 2.67
C LEU A 55 -1.66 13.78 3.50
N LEU A 56 -0.80 13.63 4.51
CA LEU A 56 -0.78 12.46 5.41
C LEU A 56 -1.89 12.51 6.48
N GLY A 57 -2.60 13.63 6.59
CA GLY A 57 -3.61 13.83 7.64
C GLY A 57 -3.01 13.98 9.04
N ILE A 58 -1.80 14.57 9.14
CA ILE A 58 -1.11 14.78 10.43
C ILE A 58 -1.42 16.20 10.93
N GLU A 59 -2.24 16.33 11.98
CA GLU A 59 -2.72 17.60 12.53
C GLU A 59 -1.81 18.20 13.63
N SER A 60 -0.67 17.61 13.93
CA SER A 60 0.16 17.95 15.09
C SER A 60 0.85 19.32 14.98
N LYS A 61 0.94 20.03 16.12
CA LYS A 61 1.79 21.23 16.26
C LYS A 61 3.31 20.91 16.22
N THR A 62 3.68 19.66 16.41
CA THR A 62 5.05 19.13 16.37
C THR A 62 5.45 18.60 14.98
N LYS A 63 4.86 19.17 13.97
CA LYS A 63 4.88 18.75 12.57
C LYS A 63 6.28 18.41 12.05
N TYR A 64 7.28 19.23 12.32
CA TYR A 64 8.64 19.07 11.80
C TYR A 64 9.43 17.90 12.40
N THR A 65 9.00 17.35 13.54
CA THR A 65 9.65 16.20 14.18
C THR A 65 9.01 14.85 13.81
N GLU A 66 7.75 14.86 13.40
CA GLU A 66 7.00 13.65 13.03
C GLU A 66 7.47 13.07 11.69
N ILE A 67 7.64 13.91 10.66
CA ILE A 67 8.03 13.44 9.33
C ILE A 67 9.40 12.74 9.34
N PRO A 68 10.48 13.31 9.97
CA PRO A 68 11.75 12.62 10.06
C PRO A 68 11.69 11.27 10.77
N LYS A 69 10.79 11.12 11.75
CA LYS A 69 10.59 9.85 12.42
C LYS A 69 9.93 8.83 11.50
N ILE A 70 8.83 9.21 10.84
CA ILE A 70 8.10 8.33 9.92
C ILE A 70 9.00 7.87 8.77
N THR A 71 9.72 8.79 8.15
CA THR A 71 10.61 8.46 7.02
C THR A 71 11.79 7.60 7.45
N LYS A 72 12.35 7.83 8.65
CA LYS A 72 13.40 6.98 9.22
C LYS A 72 12.90 5.56 9.46
N GLU A 73 11.71 5.39 10.02
CA GLU A 73 11.08 4.09 10.21
C GLU A 73 10.83 3.41 8.85
N LEU A 74 10.35 4.16 7.84
CA LEU A 74 10.13 3.65 6.50
C LEU A 74 11.42 3.17 5.83
N MET A 75 12.52 3.91 5.96
CA MET A 75 13.84 3.53 5.41
C MET A 75 14.41 2.25 6.05
N GLN A 76 14.02 1.92 7.28
CA GLN A 76 14.43 0.70 7.96
C GLN A 76 13.62 -0.53 7.52
N LYS A 77 12.54 -0.35 6.76
CA LYS A 77 11.67 -1.45 6.35
C LYS A 77 12.11 -2.05 5.03
N VAL A 78 12.41 -3.33 5.11
CA VAL A 78 12.72 -4.18 3.96
C VAL A 78 11.55 -5.12 3.73
N PHE A 79 11.24 -5.41 2.48
CA PHE A 79 10.25 -6.39 2.08
C PHE A 79 10.77 -7.29 0.97
N GLU A 80 10.07 -8.37 0.70
CA GLU A 80 10.47 -9.37 -0.27
C GLU A 80 9.46 -9.48 -1.41
N ILE A 81 9.98 -9.57 -2.63
CA ILE A 81 9.21 -9.96 -3.80
C ILE A 81 9.71 -11.31 -4.29
N LYS A 82 8.79 -12.26 -4.39
CA LYS A 82 9.07 -13.62 -4.88
C LYS A 82 8.57 -13.75 -6.32
N GLN A 83 9.46 -14.16 -7.23
CA GLN A 83 9.16 -14.42 -8.63
C GLN A 83 9.79 -15.75 -9.04
N GLY A 84 8.99 -16.81 -9.07
CA GLY A 84 9.50 -18.17 -9.25
C GLY A 84 10.51 -18.52 -8.15
N ASN A 85 11.71 -18.92 -8.53
CA ASN A 85 12.80 -19.27 -7.62
C ASN A 85 13.61 -18.05 -7.14
N LYS A 86 13.29 -16.85 -7.61
CA LYS A 86 14.02 -15.64 -7.25
C LYS A 86 13.31 -14.92 -6.10
N ILE A 87 14.05 -14.62 -5.03
CA ILE A 87 13.63 -13.76 -3.92
C ILE A 87 14.48 -12.50 -4.00
N THR A 88 13.81 -11.33 -4.04
CA THR A 88 14.49 -10.04 -4.02
C THR A 88 14.08 -9.29 -2.77
N GLN A 89 15.05 -8.94 -1.92
CA GLN A 89 14.86 -8.08 -0.75
C GLN A 89 15.06 -6.62 -1.17
N LEU A 90 14.12 -5.76 -0.81
CA LEU A 90 14.04 -4.39 -1.27
C LEU A 90 13.75 -3.44 -0.10
N ALA A 91 14.43 -2.28 -0.10
CA ALA A 91 13.99 -1.10 0.63
C ALA A 91 13.10 -0.22 -0.26
N TRP A 92 12.25 0.60 0.35
CA TRP A 92 11.35 1.50 -0.39
C TRP A 92 12.09 2.74 -0.91
N LEU A 93 12.90 3.36 -0.07
CA LEU A 93 13.63 4.58 -0.37
C LEU A 93 15.13 4.32 -0.36
N SER A 94 15.86 5.00 -1.23
CA SER A 94 17.32 5.06 -1.25
C SER A 94 17.84 6.18 -0.35
N SER A 95 17.14 7.31 -0.32
CA SER A 95 17.52 8.49 0.47
C SER A 95 16.29 9.29 0.92
N VAL A 96 16.50 10.04 2.01
CA VAL A 96 15.61 11.11 2.47
C VAL A 96 16.51 12.25 2.95
N GLU A 97 16.34 13.44 2.37
CA GLU A 97 17.12 14.62 2.71
C GLU A 97 16.22 15.74 3.24
N TYR A 98 16.69 16.43 4.27
CA TYR A 98 16.03 17.57 4.91
C TYR A 98 16.92 18.79 4.83
N GLU A 99 16.42 19.85 4.20
CA GLU A 99 17.13 21.12 4.15
C GLU A 99 16.71 22.03 5.32
N LYS A 100 17.66 22.30 6.22
CA LYS A 100 17.41 23.15 7.39
C LYS A 100 17.00 24.58 6.97
N GLY A 101 15.91 25.07 7.55
CA GLY A 101 15.43 26.44 7.34
C GLY A 101 14.54 26.64 6.13
N THR A 102 14.49 25.70 5.19
CA THR A 102 13.62 25.81 4.00
C THR A 102 12.26 25.13 4.19
N GLY A 103 12.18 24.17 5.13
CA GLY A 103 10.99 23.35 5.34
C GLY A 103 10.74 22.38 4.19
N LEU A 104 11.78 22.02 3.43
CA LEU A 104 11.73 21.06 2.34
C LEU A 104 12.19 19.67 2.80
N VAL A 105 11.61 18.65 2.21
CA VAL A 105 12.05 17.25 2.28
C VAL A 105 12.13 16.69 0.87
N GLU A 106 13.23 16.02 0.58
CA GLU A 106 13.44 15.28 -0.66
C GLU A 106 13.46 13.79 -0.37
N LEU A 107 12.72 13.01 -1.19
CA LEU A 107 12.65 11.57 -1.09
C LEU A 107 12.95 10.92 -2.44
N GLU A 108 13.72 9.83 -2.42
CA GLU A 108 14.04 9.08 -3.62
C GLU A 108 13.72 7.59 -3.45
N PHE A 109 13.08 6.99 -4.47
CA PHE A 109 12.83 5.56 -4.50
C PHE A 109 14.11 4.75 -4.65
N SER A 110 14.16 3.57 -4.01
CA SER A 110 15.19 2.58 -4.32
C SER A 110 15.17 2.24 -5.81
N PRO A 111 16.30 2.31 -6.54
CA PRO A 111 16.37 2.02 -7.98
C PRO A 111 15.87 0.62 -8.33
N LYS A 112 15.94 -0.33 -7.39
CA LYS A 112 15.45 -1.71 -7.58
C LYS A 112 13.93 -1.80 -7.65
N LEU A 113 13.18 -0.74 -7.31
CA LEU A 113 11.72 -0.67 -7.47
C LEU A 113 11.30 -0.37 -8.93
N LYS A 114 12.21 0.00 -9.80
CA LYS A 114 11.95 0.37 -11.19
C LYS A 114 11.04 -0.62 -11.94
N PRO A 115 11.27 -1.95 -11.90
CA PRO A 115 10.40 -2.91 -12.58
C PRO A 115 8.96 -2.97 -12.03
N TYR A 116 8.71 -2.38 -10.88
CA TYR A 116 7.42 -2.47 -10.17
C TYR A 116 6.62 -1.17 -10.17
N LEU A 117 7.26 -0.02 -10.45
CA LEU A 117 6.65 1.31 -10.42
C LEU A 117 6.85 2.14 -11.70
N LEU A 118 7.86 1.83 -12.50
CA LEU A 118 8.20 2.62 -13.70
C LEU A 118 8.23 1.75 -14.97
N GLU A 119 9.05 0.72 -15.03
CA GLU A 119 9.17 -0.18 -16.18
C GLU A 119 8.15 -1.33 -16.12
N LEU A 120 6.88 -1.02 -16.22
CA LEU A 120 5.77 -1.95 -16.00
C LEU A 120 5.56 -2.84 -17.25
N LYS A 121 6.29 -3.96 -17.33
CA LYS A 121 6.21 -4.92 -18.44
C LYS A 121 5.14 -6.01 -18.28
N GLY A 122 4.53 -6.12 -17.12
CA GLY A 122 3.55 -7.16 -16.79
C GLY A 122 2.20 -6.56 -16.34
N LEU A 123 1.38 -7.39 -15.70
CA LEU A 123 0.12 -6.94 -15.14
C LEU A 123 0.36 -5.85 -14.09
N HIS A 124 -0.32 -4.74 -14.26
CA HIS A 124 -0.28 -3.59 -13.37
C HIS A 124 -1.67 -3.04 -13.14
N THR A 125 -1.82 -2.25 -12.10
CA THR A 125 -3.08 -1.65 -11.68
C THR A 125 -2.90 -0.17 -11.47
N SER A 126 -3.85 0.62 -12.00
CA SER A 126 -3.90 2.06 -11.86
C SER A 126 -5.16 2.47 -11.09
N TYR A 127 -5.03 3.44 -10.20
CA TYR A 127 -6.14 4.00 -9.42
C TYR A 127 -5.82 5.43 -8.97
N LYS A 128 -6.86 6.18 -8.61
CA LYS A 128 -6.70 7.55 -8.14
C LYS A 128 -6.11 7.58 -6.72
N LEU A 129 -5.12 8.45 -6.51
CA LEU A 129 -4.48 8.65 -5.20
C LEU A 129 -5.49 9.08 -4.12
N GLU A 130 -6.51 9.85 -4.49
CA GLU A 130 -7.56 10.32 -3.57
C GLU A 130 -8.26 9.18 -2.83
N ASN A 131 -8.44 8.02 -3.47
CA ASN A 131 -9.03 6.83 -2.86
C ASN A 131 -8.19 6.30 -1.68
N ILE A 132 -6.87 6.52 -1.74
CA ILE A 132 -5.96 6.09 -0.68
C ILE A 132 -5.87 7.13 0.45
N LEU A 133 -5.79 8.41 0.09
CA LEU A 133 -5.58 9.49 1.06
C LEU A 133 -6.73 9.59 2.08
N SER A 134 -7.94 9.23 1.68
CA SER A 134 -9.13 9.22 2.53
C SER A 134 -9.16 8.09 3.55
N LEU A 135 -8.40 7.00 3.33
CA LEU A 135 -8.40 5.79 4.18
C LEU A 135 -7.62 6.01 5.48
N LYS A 136 -8.11 5.38 6.56
CA LYS A 136 -7.53 5.47 7.91
C LYS A 136 -6.94 4.14 8.40
N SER A 137 -7.26 3.02 7.74
CA SER A 137 -6.74 1.70 8.08
C SER A 137 -5.64 1.26 7.10
N LYS A 138 -4.48 0.83 7.62
CA LYS A 138 -3.41 0.26 6.80
C LYS A 138 -3.89 -0.97 5.99
N TYR A 139 -4.82 -1.73 6.57
CA TYR A 139 -5.39 -2.91 5.94
C TYR A 139 -6.42 -2.56 4.86
N SER A 140 -7.20 -1.50 5.07
CA SER A 140 -8.12 -1.00 4.03
C SER A 140 -7.37 -0.55 2.79
N ILE A 141 -6.23 0.12 2.94
CA ILE A 141 -5.37 0.49 1.80
C ILE A 141 -4.91 -0.76 1.05
N ARG A 142 -4.41 -1.78 1.76
CA ARG A 142 -3.94 -3.02 1.14
C ARG A 142 -5.05 -3.80 0.45
N LEU A 143 -6.20 -3.95 1.11
CA LEU A 143 -7.37 -4.61 0.52
C LEU A 143 -7.90 -3.85 -0.69
N TYR A 144 -7.95 -2.51 -0.65
CA TYR A 144 -8.29 -1.71 -1.81
C TYR A 144 -7.41 -2.04 -3.02
N GLU A 145 -6.09 -2.06 -2.86
CA GLU A 145 -5.14 -2.37 -3.93
C GLU A 145 -5.36 -3.80 -4.48
N ILE A 146 -5.54 -4.80 -3.59
CA ILE A 146 -5.77 -6.19 -3.98
C ILE A 146 -7.08 -6.33 -4.75
N LEU A 147 -8.17 -5.73 -4.27
CA LEU A 147 -9.47 -5.74 -4.93
C LEU A 147 -9.40 -5.02 -6.29
N LYS A 148 -8.77 -3.84 -6.32
CA LYS A 148 -8.59 -3.07 -7.56
C LYS A 148 -7.81 -3.85 -8.61
N SER A 149 -6.76 -4.58 -8.20
CA SER A 149 -5.96 -5.40 -9.12
C SER A 149 -6.73 -6.59 -9.71
N ASN A 150 -7.87 -6.94 -9.14
CA ASN A 150 -8.75 -8.02 -9.58
C ASN A 150 -10.14 -7.53 -10.02
N SER A 151 -10.34 -6.22 -10.19
CA SER A 151 -11.65 -5.62 -10.51
C SER A 151 -12.26 -6.09 -11.85
N PHE A 152 -11.47 -6.72 -12.72
CA PHE A 152 -11.94 -7.37 -13.95
C PHE A 152 -12.58 -8.75 -13.72
N LYS A 153 -12.52 -9.27 -12.48
CA LYS A 153 -13.13 -10.55 -12.09
C LYS A 153 -14.35 -10.29 -11.23
N ASN A 154 -15.43 -10.98 -11.52
CA ASN A 154 -16.65 -10.91 -10.68
C ASN A 154 -16.41 -11.47 -9.28
N ASN A 155 -15.57 -12.51 -9.17
CA ASN A 155 -15.25 -13.17 -7.90
C ASN A 155 -13.75 -13.47 -7.83
N ILE A 156 -13.18 -13.33 -6.64
CA ILE A 156 -11.83 -13.78 -6.35
C ILE A 156 -11.84 -14.70 -5.14
N GLU A 157 -11.11 -15.80 -5.23
CA GLU A 157 -10.87 -16.68 -4.09
C GLU A 157 -9.40 -16.47 -3.64
N ILE A 158 -9.20 -16.19 -2.37
CA ILE A 158 -7.86 -16.01 -1.79
C ILE A 158 -7.78 -16.91 -0.55
N GLU A 159 -6.72 -17.72 -0.46
CA GLU A 159 -6.44 -18.50 0.75
C GLU A 159 -6.17 -17.55 1.92
N LEU A 160 -6.69 -17.88 3.12
CA LEU A 160 -6.60 -17.03 4.30
C LEU A 160 -5.17 -16.59 4.64
N GLU A 161 -4.23 -17.53 4.59
CA GLU A 161 -2.82 -17.24 4.91
C GLU A 161 -2.17 -16.35 3.83
N ASP A 162 -2.56 -16.51 2.55
CA ASP A 162 -2.11 -15.61 1.50
C ASP A 162 -2.69 -14.21 1.67
N LEU A 163 -3.97 -14.09 2.04
CA LEU A 163 -4.59 -12.80 2.30
C LEU A 163 -3.90 -12.10 3.48
N LYS A 164 -3.68 -12.80 4.61
CA LYS A 164 -2.96 -12.26 5.76
C LYS A 164 -1.57 -11.75 5.35
N ARG A 165 -0.84 -12.55 4.57
CA ARG A 165 0.48 -12.21 4.05
C ARG A 165 0.43 -10.95 3.17
N MET A 166 -0.49 -10.90 2.19
CA MET A 166 -0.62 -9.78 1.25
C MET A 166 -1.01 -8.48 1.94
N VAL A 167 -1.86 -8.51 2.96
CA VAL A 167 -2.24 -7.30 3.70
C VAL A 167 -1.23 -6.92 4.79
N GLY A 168 -0.19 -7.74 5.02
CA GLY A 168 0.82 -7.51 6.05
C GLY A 168 0.31 -7.75 7.48
N ALA A 169 -0.69 -8.61 7.66
CA ALA A 169 -1.25 -8.96 8.96
C ALA A 169 -0.49 -10.12 9.62
N ASN A 170 0.82 -9.93 9.85
CA ASN A 170 1.73 -10.95 10.40
C ASN A 170 1.83 -10.93 11.93
N GLU A 171 1.08 -10.05 12.60
CA GLU A 171 1.10 -9.90 14.05
C GLU A 171 0.40 -11.09 14.74
N LYS A 172 0.91 -11.50 15.92
CA LYS A 172 0.33 -12.60 16.72
C LYS A 172 -1.18 -12.42 16.99
N ALA A 173 -1.66 -11.18 17.07
CA ALA A 173 -3.07 -10.85 17.26
C ALA A 173 -3.97 -11.42 16.15
N TYR A 174 -3.44 -11.63 14.93
CA TYR A 174 -4.17 -12.15 13.77
C TYR A 174 -4.05 -13.66 13.56
N ASN A 175 -3.39 -14.37 14.48
CA ASN A 175 -3.44 -15.83 14.52
C ASN A 175 -4.86 -16.33 14.76
N THR A 176 -5.67 -15.56 15.52
CA THR A 176 -7.09 -15.84 15.71
C THR A 176 -7.87 -15.27 14.53
N TYR A 177 -8.58 -16.13 13.80
CA TYR A 177 -9.38 -15.75 12.63
C TYR A 177 -10.41 -14.65 12.94
N THR A 178 -11.09 -14.74 14.09
CA THR A 178 -12.06 -13.74 14.54
C THR A 178 -11.46 -12.32 14.60
N ASN A 179 -10.23 -12.20 15.11
CA ASN A 179 -9.54 -10.92 15.17
C ASN A 179 -9.19 -10.41 13.78
N PHE A 180 -8.67 -11.28 12.91
CA PHE A 180 -8.36 -10.93 11.53
C PHE A 180 -9.63 -10.46 10.80
N LYS A 181 -10.71 -11.24 10.86
CA LYS A 181 -11.99 -10.90 10.25
C LYS A 181 -12.51 -9.54 10.73
N SER A 182 -12.55 -9.32 12.04
CA SER A 182 -13.06 -8.07 12.63
C SER A 182 -12.20 -6.85 12.31
N LYS A 183 -10.88 -6.96 12.48
CA LYS A 183 -9.94 -5.82 12.41
C LYS A 183 -9.41 -5.53 11.01
N VAL A 184 -9.50 -6.49 10.10
CA VAL A 184 -9.00 -6.36 8.73
C VAL A 184 -10.15 -6.35 7.73
N ILE A 185 -10.94 -7.42 7.66
CA ILE A 185 -11.97 -7.57 6.62
C ILE A 185 -13.14 -6.63 6.85
N PHE A 186 -13.79 -6.72 8.02
CA PHE A 186 -14.95 -5.87 8.32
C PHE A 186 -14.59 -4.39 8.41
N GLN A 187 -13.38 -4.06 8.90
CA GLN A 187 -12.90 -2.68 8.88
C GLN A 187 -12.84 -2.14 7.45
N ALA A 188 -12.31 -2.91 6.50
CA ALA A 188 -12.23 -2.51 5.10
C ALA A 188 -13.61 -2.51 4.44
N GLN A 189 -14.46 -3.51 4.71
CA GLN A 189 -15.81 -3.61 4.18
C GLN A 189 -16.68 -2.39 4.56
N ASN A 190 -16.46 -1.83 5.75
CA ASN A 190 -17.16 -0.62 6.20
C ASN A 190 -16.51 0.66 5.64
N GLU A 191 -15.21 0.68 5.44
CA GLU A 191 -14.48 1.89 5.07
C GLU A 191 -14.45 2.14 3.56
N LEU A 192 -14.24 1.11 2.75
CA LEU A 192 -14.03 1.26 1.31
C LEU A 192 -15.22 1.86 0.58
N PRO A 193 -16.48 1.41 0.78
CA PRO A 193 -17.63 1.96 0.06
C PRO A 193 -17.88 3.44 0.33
N LEU A 194 -17.49 3.91 1.52
CA LEU A 194 -17.71 5.29 1.94
C LEU A 194 -16.65 6.27 1.40
N LYS A 195 -15.48 5.76 1.01
CA LYS A 195 -14.30 6.59 0.75
C LYS A 195 -13.62 6.33 -0.59
N THR A 196 -14.00 5.27 -1.29
CA THR A 196 -13.36 4.85 -2.52
C THR A 196 -14.37 4.45 -3.58
N ASP A 197 -13.88 4.07 -4.75
CA ASP A 197 -14.65 3.53 -5.87
C ASP A 197 -14.84 2.00 -5.81
N ILE A 198 -14.60 1.37 -4.65
CA ILE A 198 -14.74 -0.08 -4.46
C ILE A 198 -15.66 -0.38 -3.29
N SER A 199 -16.58 -1.30 -3.53
CA SER A 199 -17.30 -2.04 -2.51
C SER A 199 -17.05 -3.54 -2.69
N PHE A 200 -17.19 -4.34 -1.65
CA PHE A 200 -17.06 -5.78 -1.75
C PHE A 200 -17.90 -6.50 -0.70
N GLU A 201 -18.36 -7.67 -1.06
CA GLU A 201 -18.95 -8.62 -0.14
C GLU A 201 -17.94 -9.74 0.16
N PHE A 202 -18.13 -10.37 1.30
CA PHE A 202 -17.20 -11.36 1.81
C PHE A 202 -17.96 -12.61 2.24
N GLU A 203 -17.56 -13.76 1.73
CA GLU A 203 -18.10 -15.07 2.05
C GLU A 203 -16.97 -16.03 2.48
N GLU A 204 -17.24 -16.81 3.52
CA GLU A 204 -16.33 -17.84 4.00
C GLU A 204 -16.61 -19.17 3.34
N ILE A 205 -15.60 -19.77 2.73
CA ILE A 205 -15.69 -21.11 2.17
C ILE A 205 -14.89 -22.07 3.04
N LYS A 206 -15.57 -22.96 3.75
CA LYS A 206 -14.93 -24.04 4.50
C LYS A 206 -14.74 -25.26 3.61
N LYS A 207 -13.52 -25.69 3.34
CA LYS A 207 -13.27 -26.99 2.73
C LYS A 207 -13.41 -28.10 3.78
N ILE A 208 -14.32 -29.05 3.52
CA ILE A 208 -14.44 -30.29 4.28
C ILE A 208 -13.25 -31.18 3.89
N GLY A 209 -12.31 -31.45 4.83
CA GLY A 209 -11.28 -32.45 4.63
C GLY A 209 -9.81 -32.07 4.92
N ARG A 210 -9.48 -30.80 5.04
CA ARG A 210 -8.21 -30.28 5.65
C ARG A 210 -8.47 -28.84 6.04
N ALA A 211 -8.00 -28.43 7.21
CA ALA A 211 -8.24 -27.08 7.75
C ALA A 211 -7.59 -25.98 6.88
N SER A 212 -8.26 -25.61 5.79
CA SER A 212 -7.97 -24.42 5.01
C SER A 212 -9.30 -23.69 4.77
N CYS A 213 -9.45 -22.52 5.40
CA CYS A 213 -10.48 -21.57 5.01
C CYS A 213 -10.05 -20.93 3.69
N ARG A 214 -10.87 -21.06 2.65
CA ARG A 214 -10.79 -20.19 1.47
C ARG A 214 -11.86 -19.13 1.59
N GLU A 215 -11.51 -17.92 1.26
CA GLU A 215 -12.41 -16.78 1.30
C GLU A 215 -12.69 -16.32 -0.13
N ARG A 216 -13.98 -16.11 -0.44
CA ARG A 216 -14.40 -15.42 -1.65
C ARG A 216 -14.62 -13.96 -1.31
N VAL A 217 -14.02 -13.08 -2.06
CA VAL A 217 -14.27 -11.66 -2.01
C VAL A 217 -14.91 -11.27 -3.33
N PHE A 218 -16.11 -10.70 -3.25
CA PHE A 218 -16.83 -10.18 -4.41
C PHE A 218 -16.50 -8.69 -4.51
N ALA A 219 -15.94 -8.25 -5.64
CA ALA A 219 -15.83 -6.84 -5.98
C ALA A 219 -16.96 -6.50 -6.93
N GLY A 220 -17.87 -5.61 -6.53
CA GLY A 220 -18.91 -5.03 -7.33
C GLY A 220 -18.64 -3.55 -7.57
#